data_686eb6e44f8db0eb7c1d645b95cfb347
#
_entry.id   686eb6e44f8db0eb7c1d645b95cfb347
#
_cell.length_a   1.000
_cell.length_b   1.000
_cell.length_c   1.000
_cell.angle_alpha   90.00
_cell.angle_beta   90.00
_cell.angle_gamma   90.00
#
_symmetry.space_group_name_H-M   'P 1'
#
loop_
_entity.id
_entity.type
_entity.pdbx_description
1 polymer ?
#
loop_
_entity_poly.entity_id
_entity_poly.type
_entity_poly.pdbx_seq_one_letter_code
_entity_poly.pdbx_strand_id
1 'polypeptide(L)'
;MAEYNFKTGVDAGEYRDFLNASPAYCFTQLPEWSEVKDNWDHDICMLYKDGAPAVGALLLIRHLPMGKKLIYSPRGPVGDFGDAEAMREFSTQLKKYAKKIGAIAVKADPFVIRENYEKQNAADFGNSFDETIRVMQECGFVHRGLSTDINAYFQPRFNMAIPLFNEN
;
A
#
# COMPACT_ATOMS: atom_id res chain seq x y z
N MET A 1 12.55 16.63 16.44
CA MET A 1 11.36 15.83 16.01
C MET A 1 11.37 15.84 14.50
N ALA A 2 11.11 14.71 13.85
CA ALA A 2 11.02 14.66 12.40
C ALA A 2 9.84 15.53 11.92
N GLU A 3 10.02 16.22 10.81
CA GLU A 3 8.97 17.01 10.17
C GLU A 3 8.21 16.10 9.18
N TYR A 4 6.88 16.04 9.33
CA TYR A 4 6.03 15.24 8.47
C TYR A 4 5.12 16.11 7.59
N ASN A 5 5.08 15.81 6.28
CA ASN A 5 4.19 16.48 5.34
C ASN A 5 3.42 15.42 4.55
N PHE A 6 2.08 15.42 4.66
CA PHE A 6 1.21 14.50 3.92
C PHE A 6 0.55 15.22 2.76
N LYS A 7 0.69 14.66 1.56
CA LYS A 7 0.07 15.19 0.33
C LYS A 7 -0.91 14.19 -0.27
N THR A 8 -1.95 14.69 -0.88
CA THR A 8 -2.89 13.97 -1.78
C THR A 8 -2.85 14.63 -3.16
N GLY A 9 -3.31 13.96 -4.20
CA GLY A 9 -3.18 14.44 -5.56
C GLY A 9 -1.72 14.51 -6.02
N VAL A 10 -0.90 13.60 -5.54
CA VAL A 10 0.51 13.54 -5.92
C VAL A 10 0.64 13.16 -7.39
N ASP A 11 1.57 13.79 -8.09
CA ASP A 11 1.86 13.51 -9.49
C ASP A 11 2.29 12.06 -9.70
N ALA A 12 1.83 11.45 -10.80
CA ALA A 12 2.10 10.06 -11.13
C ALA A 12 3.60 9.78 -11.35
N GLY A 13 4.34 10.74 -11.90
CA GLY A 13 5.79 10.63 -12.09
C GLY A 13 6.52 10.64 -10.75
N GLU A 14 6.19 11.58 -9.86
CA GLU A 14 6.77 11.66 -8.50
C GLU A 14 6.51 10.37 -7.72
N TYR A 15 5.29 9.84 -7.80
CA TYR A 15 4.96 8.58 -7.13
C TYR A 15 5.69 7.38 -7.73
N ARG A 16 5.86 7.33 -9.06
CA ARG A 16 6.63 6.27 -9.72
C ARG A 16 8.10 6.29 -9.31
N ASP A 17 8.70 7.47 -9.19
CA ASP A 17 10.08 7.61 -8.72
C ASP A 17 10.23 7.07 -7.30
N PHE A 18 9.27 7.37 -6.42
CA PHE A 18 9.23 6.79 -5.08
C PHE A 18 9.11 5.26 -5.11
N LEU A 19 8.23 4.68 -5.94
CA LEU A 19 8.09 3.24 -6.08
C LEU A 19 9.39 2.59 -6.57
N ASN A 20 10.03 3.18 -7.58
CA ASN A 20 11.30 2.67 -8.13
C ASN A 20 12.46 2.71 -7.12
N ALA A 21 12.43 3.64 -6.17
CA ALA A 21 13.39 3.73 -5.07
C ALA A 21 13.05 2.77 -3.91
N SER A 22 11.84 2.21 -3.89
CA SER A 22 11.36 1.34 -2.81
C SER A 22 11.88 -0.09 -3.00
N PRO A 23 12.28 -0.81 -1.93
CA PRO A 23 12.87 -2.14 -2.04
C PRO A 23 11.88 -3.19 -2.58
N ALA A 24 10.57 -2.98 -2.36
CA ALA A 24 9.53 -3.87 -2.86
C ALA A 24 8.20 -3.12 -3.03
N TYR A 25 7.57 -3.33 -4.17
CA TYR A 25 6.18 -2.95 -4.41
C TYR A 25 5.52 -3.90 -5.41
N CYS A 26 4.21 -3.87 -5.50
CA CYS A 26 3.45 -4.64 -6.47
C CYS A 26 2.96 -3.73 -7.59
N PHE A 27 2.88 -4.25 -8.82
CA PHE A 27 2.39 -3.51 -10.00
C PHE A 27 1.00 -2.87 -9.79
N THR A 28 0.20 -3.39 -8.85
CA THR A 28 -1.10 -2.79 -8.49
C THR A 28 -0.97 -1.46 -7.74
N GLN A 29 0.23 -1.04 -7.39
CA GLN A 29 0.53 0.29 -6.87
C GLN A 29 1.03 1.25 -7.97
N LEU A 30 1.31 0.78 -9.18
CA LEU A 30 1.65 1.68 -10.28
C LEU A 30 0.44 2.58 -10.61
N PRO A 31 0.66 3.86 -10.95
CA PRO A 31 -0.41 4.79 -11.32
C PRO A 31 -1.33 4.24 -12.42
N GLU A 32 -0.79 3.50 -13.38
CA GLU A 32 -1.52 2.89 -14.49
C GLU A 32 -2.57 1.87 -14.04
N TRP A 33 -2.44 1.33 -12.82
CA TRP A 33 -3.46 0.43 -12.29
C TRP A 33 -4.81 1.12 -12.10
N SER A 34 -4.82 2.42 -11.90
CA SER A 34 -6.06 3.20 -11.82
C SER A 34 -6.84 3.19 -13.14
N GLU A 35 -6.14 3.12 -14.29
CA GLU A 35 -6.76 3.03 -15.62
C GLU A 35 -7.41 1.66 -15.84
N VAL A 36 -6.83 0.59 -15.29
CA VAL A 36 -7.43 -0.77 -15.30
C VAL A 36 -8.69 -0.83 -14.45
N LYS A 37 -8.80 0.05 -13.45
CA LYS A 37 -9.95 0.19 -12.55
C LYS A 37 -10.76 1.43 -12.85
N ASP A 38 -11.08 1.63 -14.14
CA ASP A 38 -11.77 2.80 -14.69
C ASP A 38 -13.14 3.11 -14.08
N ASN A 39 -13.75 2.11 -13.43
CA ASN A 39 -15.03 2.25 -12.72
C ASN A 39 -14.89 2.69 -11.24
N TRP A 40 -13.65 3.02 -10.80
CA TRP A 40 -13.36 3.58 -9.48
C TRP A 40 -12.66 4.92 -9.65
N ASP A 41 -12.97 5.89 -8.80
CA ASP A 41 -12.10 7.06 -8.66
C ASP A 41 -10.77 6.62 -8.05
N HIS A 42 -9.74 7.44 -8.20
CA HIS A 42 -8.44 7.20 -7.58
C HIS A 42 -7.82 8.48 -7.05
N ASP A 43 -6.85 8.32 -6.17
CA ASP A 43 -5.96 9.36 -5.69
C ASP A 43 -4.61 8.75 -5.34
N ILE A 44 -3.55 9.53 -5.36
CA ILE A 44 -2.23 9.14 -4.90
C ILE A 44 -1.90 10.00 -3.69
N CYS A 45 -1.55 9.36 -2.59
CA CYS A 45 -1.11 10.06 -1.39
C CYS A 45 0.31 9.64 -0.98
N MET A 46 1.07 10.60 -0.45
CA MET A 46 2.42 10.38 0.05
C MET A 46 2.65 11.13 1.35
N LEU A 47 3.42 10.51 2.24
CA LEU A 47 4.01 11.14 3.41
C LEU A 47 5.48 11.39 3.16
N TYR A 48 5.91 12.61 3.43
CA TYR A 48 7.31 13.01 3.41
C TYR A 48 7.78 13.17 4.86
N LYS A 49 8.98 12.68 5.13
CA LYS A 49 9.68 12.82 6.40
C LYS A 49 10.95 13.62 6.14
N ASP A 50 11.08 14.77 6.80
CA ASP A 50 12.21 15.70 6.63
C ASP A 50 12.47 16.05 5.14
N GLY A 51 11.38 16.20 4.37
CA GLY A 51 11.40 16.55 2.95
C GLY A 51 11.58 15.37 1.98
N ALA A 52 11.91 14.17 2.46
CA ALA A 52 12.06 12.97 1.64
C ALA A 52 10.80 12.10 1.63
N PRO A 53 10.42 11.46 0.50
CA PRO A 53 9.33 10.50 0.45
C PRO A 53 9.59 9.32 1.40
N ALA A 54 8.61 8.98 2.26
CA ALA A 54 8.74 7.92 3.25
C ALA A 54 7.68 6.82 3.09
N VAL A 55 6.41 7.20 2.85
CA VAL A 55 5.31 6.26 2.67
C VAL A 55 4.40 6.77 1.55
N GLY A 56 3.95 5.88 0.67
CA GLY A 56 3.04 6.25 -0.41
C GLY A 56 1.98 5.19 -0.68
N ALA A 57 0.86 5.60 -1.26
CA ALA A 57 -0.19 4.69 -1.66
C ALA A 57 -1.00 5.20 -2.85
N LEU A 58 -1.24 4.32 -3.83
CA LEU A 58 -2.34 4.46 -4.76
C LEU A 58 -3.63 4.04 -4.05
N LEU A 59 -4.62 4.91 -4.06
CA LEU A 59 -5.92 4.73 -3.45
C LEU A 59 -6.98 4.58 -4.54
N LEU A 60 -7.65 3.46 -4.58
CA LEU A 60 -8.86 3.27 -5.37
C LEU A 60 -10.08 3.62 -4.51
N ILE A 61 -11.00 4.41 -5.05
CA ILE A 61 -12.12 4.97 -4.30
C ILE A 61 -13.41 4.51 -4.94
N ARG A 62 -14.09 3.58 -4.29
CA ARG A 62 -15.37 3.05 -4.73
C ARG A 62 -16.52 3.86 -4.14
N HIS A 63 -17.45 4.29 -5.01
CA HIS A 63 -18.71 4.86 -4.58
C HIS A 63 -19.67 3.80 -4.07
N LEU A 64 -20.30 4.09 -2.96
CA LEU A 64 -21.30 3.25 -2.30
C LEU A 64 -22.65 4.00 -2.24
N PRO A 65 -23.76 3.29 -2.00
CA PRO A 65 -25.05 3.94 -1.77
C PRO A 65 -25.00 5.04 -0.70
N MET A 66 -25.92 5.99 -0.78
CA MET A 66 -26.06 7.15 0.12
C MET A 66 -24.82 8.06 0.15
N GLY A 67 -24.09 8.17 -0.96
CA GLY A 67 -22.92 9.05 -1.08
C GLY A 67 -21.71 8.61 -0.24
N LYS A 68 -21.70 7.41 0.30
CA LYS A 68 -20.56 6.85 1.04
C LYS A 68 -19.48 6.37 0.08
N LYS A 69 -18.26 6.24 0.59
CA LYS A 69 -17.13 5.75 -0.18
C LYS A 69 -16.38 4.65 0.58
N LEU A 70 -15.69 3.80 -0.17
CA LEU A 70 -14.73 2.83 0.33
C LEU A 70 -13.39 3.13 -0.33
N ILE A 71 -12.33 3.27 0.44
CA ILE A 71 -10.97 3.36 -0.07
C ILE A 71 -10.33 1.98 -0.03
N TYR A 72 -9.63 1.62 -1.11
CA TYR A 72 -8.82 0.42 -1.18
C TYR A 72 -7.44 0.74 -1.76
N SER A 73 -6.39 0.39 -1.03
CA SER A 73 -5.01 0.44 -1.52
C SER A 73 -4.53 -0.99 -1.80
N PRO A 74 -4.60 -1.44 -3.07
CA PRO A 74 -4.22 -2.80 -3.44
C PRO A 74 -2.71 -2.99 -3.31
N ARG A 75 -2.28 -3.93 -2.47
CA ARG A 75 -0.87 -4.17 -2.16
C ARG A 75 -0.12 -2.96 -1.60
N GLY A 76 -0.83 -2.00 -1.04
CA GLY A 76 -0.30 -0.81 -0.37
C GLY A 76 -0.75 -0.72 1.09
N PRO A 77 -0.23 0.27 1.83
CA PRO A 77 0.76 1.27 1.40
C PRO A 77 2.15 0.67 1.14
N VAL A 78 2.99 1.42 0.43
CA VAL A 78 4.41 1.13 0.19
C VAL A 78 5.24 2.02 1.12
N GLY A 79 6.26 1.45 1.75
CA GLY A 79 7.16 2.16 2.66
C GLY A 79 7.89 1.20 3.58
N ASP A 80 8.73 1.74 4.44
CA ASP A 80 9.42 0.97 5.48
C ASP A 80 8.52 0.79 6.71
N PHE A 81 8.04 -0.43 6.95
CA PHE A 81 7.25 -0.75 8.14
C PHE A 81 8.10 -0.77 9.43
N GLY A 82 9.43 -0.82 9.34
CA GLY A 82 10.33 -0.60 10.45
C GLY A 82 10.29 0.84 11.00
N ASP A 83 9.97 1.83 10.15
CA ASP A 83 9.66 3.21 10.59
C ASP A 83 8.20 3.32 11.07
N ALA A 84 7.93 2.74 12.24
CA ALA A 84 6.59 2.73 12.82
C ALA A 84 6.02 4.15 13.09
N GLU A 85 6.88 5.15 13.26
CA GLU A 85 6.44 6.54 13.45
C GLU A 85 5.89 7.12 12.15
N ALA A 86 6.60 6.96 11.03
CA ALA A 86 6.13 7.38 9.72
C ALA A 86 4.83 6.65 9.33
N MET A 87 4.74 5.35 9.59
CA MET A 87 3.52 4.57 9.32
C MET A 87 2.32 5.03 10.15
N ARG A 88 2.51 5.39 11.43
CA ARG A 88 1.44 5.96 12.28
C ARG A 88 0.99 7.32 11.76
N GLU A 89 1.93 8.19 11.40
CA GLU A 89 1.59 9.51 10.88
C GLU A 89 0.85 9.39 9.54
N PHE A 90 1.36 8.57 8.60
CA PHE A 90 0.67 8.27 7.34
C PHE A 90 -0.76 7.79 7.57
N SER A 91 -0.94 6.80 8.45
CA SER A 91 -2.25 6.23 8.76
C SER A 91 -3.19 7.25 9.40
N THR A 92 -2.67 8.13 10.24
CA THR A 92 -3.41 9.22 10.88
C THR A 92 -3.92 10.21 9.84
N GLN A 93 -3.06 10.63 8.91
CA GLN A 93 -3.43 11.56 7.85
C GLN A 93 -4.37 10.92 6.82
N LEU A 94 -4.11 9.65 6.44
CA LEU A 94 -5.01 8.88 5.58
C LEU A 94 -6.42 8.76 6.19
N LYS A 95 -6.52 8.55 7.50
CA LYS A 95 -7.81 8.50 8.21
C LYS A 95 -8.52 9.86 8.19
N LYS A 96 -7.80 10.97 8.32
CA LYS A 96 -8.36 12.32 8.19
C LYS A 96 -8.86 12.56 6.76
N TYR A 97 -8.04 12.20 5.76
CA TYR A 97 -8.42 12.29 4.35
C TYR A 97 -9.67 11.44 4.04
N ALA A 98 -9.69 10.18 4.48
CA ALA A 98 -10.84 9.29 4.28
C ALA A 98 -12.13 9.89 4.84
N LYS A 99 -12.09 10.44 6.04
CA LYS A 99 -13.25 11.14 6.64
C LYS A 99 -13.67 12.35 5.82
N LYS A 100 -12.72 13.16 5.36
CA LYS A 100 -12.99 14.37 4.54
C LYS A 100 -13.76 14.04 3.27
N ILE A 101 -13.42 12.92 2.60
CA ILE A 101 -14.10 12.50 1.35
C ILE A 101 -15.35 11.64 1.57
N GLY A 102 -15.76 11.39 2.82
CA GLY A 102 -16.94 10.60 3.15
C GLY A 102 -16.72 9.08 3.07
N ALA A 103 -15.49 8.61 3.15
CA ALA A 103 -15.21 7.19 3.18
C ALA A 103 -15.54 6.59 4.56
N ILE A 104 -16.20 5.43 4.55
CA ILE A 104 -16.60 4.69 5.76
C ILE A 104 -15.57 3.65 6.18
N ALA A 105 -14.68 3.26 5.27
CA ALA A 105 -13.59 2.32 5.55
C ALA A 105 -12.41 2.55 4.61
N VAL A 106 -11.23 2.17 5.09
CA VAL A 106 -10.01 2.04 4.31
C VAL A 106 -9.57 0.58 4.38
N LYS A 107 -9.43 -0.07 3.22
CA LYS A 107 -8.86 -1.41 3.08
C LYS A 107 -7.43 -1.27 2.56
N ALA A 108 -6.51 -2.01 3.16
CA ALA A 108 -5.12 -2.10 2.74
C ALA A 108 -4.65 -3.55 2.85
N ASP A 109 -3.81 -3.98 1.95
CA ASP A 109 -3.18 -5.31 1.97
C ASP A 109 -1.72 -5.20 1.48
N PRO A 110 -0.81 -4.66 2.31
CA PRO A 110 0.58 -4.41 1.92
C PRO A 110 1.25 -5.62 1.29
N PHE A 111 2.12 -5.35 0.31
CA PHE A 111 2.90 -6.38 -0.35
C PHE A 111 4.08 -6.76 0.54
N VAL A 112 3.91 -7.84 1.31
CA VAL A 112 4.94 -8.36 2.21
C VAL A 112 5.07 -9.86 1.99
N ILE A 113 6.29 -10.31 1.75
CA ILE A 113 6.59 -11.72 1.54
C ILE A 113 6.85 -12.36 2.91
N ARG A 114 6.04 -13.36 3.26
CA ARG A 114 6.21 -14.11 4.51
C ARG A 114 7.27 -15.19 4.38
N GLU A 115 7.22 -15.95 3.30
CA GLU A 115 8.09 -17.09 3.03
C GLU A 115 8.40 -17.13 1.53
N ASN A 116 9.65 -17.35 1.19
CA ASN A 116 10.07 -17.60 -0.18
C ASN A 116 10.51 -19.06 -0.30
N TYR A 117 9.81 -19.83 -1.13
CA TYR A 117 10.10 -21.24 -1.34
C TYR A 117 11.40 -21.51 -2.12
N GLU A 118 11.95 -20.49 -2.80
CA GLU A 118 13.22 -20.58 -3.52
C GLU A 118 14.46 -20.25 -2.66
N LYS A 119 14.33 -20.21 -1.34
CA LYS A 119 15.43 -19.98 -0.37
C LYS A 119 16.12 -18.61 -0.43
N GLN A 120 15.54 -17.62 -1.06
CA GLN A 120 15.98 -16.25 -0.85
C GLN A 120 15.40 -15.75 0.47
N ASN A 121 16.23 -15.09 1.29
CA ASN A 121 15.79 -14.60 2.59
C ASN A 121 14.65 -13.59 2.43
N ALA A 122 13.57 -13.74 3.20
CA ALA A 122 12.49 -12.74 3.23
C ALA A 122 13.01 -11.33 3.57
N ALA A 123 14.14 -11.21 4.25
CA ALA A 123 14.85 -9.96 4.51
C ALA A 123 15.28 -9.21 3.24
N ASP A 124 15.46 -9.89 2.11
CA ASP A 124 15.83 -9.26 0.83
C ASP A 124 14.69 -8.40 0.25
N PHE A 125 13.48 -8.47 0.82
CA PHE A 125 12.30 -7.71 0.41
C PHE A 125 11.91 -6.58 1.37
N GLY A 126 12.76 -6.24 2.31
CA GLY A 126 12.71 -5.01 3.10
C GLY A 126 11.80 -5.01 4.32
N ASN A 127 10.71 -5.78 4.37
CA ASN A 127 9.76 -5.74 5.48
C ASN A 127 9.48 -7.14 6.07
N SER A 128 9.54 -7.26 7.38
CA SER A 128 9.09 -8.46 8.08
C SER A 128 7.57 -8.57 8.09
N PHE A 129 7.04 -9.75 7.82
CA PHE A 129 5.60 -10.01 7.81
C PHE A 129 4.95 -9.73 9.17
N ASP A 130 5.54 -10.27 10.25
CA ASP A 130 4.98 -10.11 11.60
C ASP A 130 5.08 -8.66 12.10
N GLU A 131 6.17 -7.98 11.77
CA GLU A 131 6.34 -6.57 12.09
C GLU A 131 5.33 -5.70 11.34
N THR A 132 5.11 -5.96 10.04
CA THR A 132 4.10 -5.26 9.26
C THR A 132 2.72 -5.40 9.89
N ILE A 133 2.31 -6.62 10.28
CA ILE A 133 1.02 -6.82 10.95
C ILE A 133 0.96 -6.03 12.25
N ARG A 134 2.00 -6.10 13.08
CA ARG A 134 2.07 -5.40 14.37
C ARG A 134 1.92 -3.88 14.17
N VAL A 135 2.71 -3.30 13.27
CA VAL A 135 2.70 -1.86 13.01
C VAL A 135 1.35 -1.41 12.44
N MET A 136 0.78 -2.16 11.50
CA MET A 136 -0.55 -1.83 10.95
C MET A 136 -1.65 -1.90 12.04
N GLN A 137 -1.58 -2.85 12.96
CA GLN A 137 -2.52 -2.93 14.08
C GLN A 137 -2.36 -1.73 15.04
N GLU A 138 -1.12 -1.33 15.35
CA GLU A 138 -0.82 -0.12 16.14
C GLU A 138 -1.34 1.16 15.45
N CYS A 139 -1.37 1.17 14.11
CA CYS A 139 -1.97 2.26 13.32
C CYS A 139 -3.51 2.22 13.30
N GLY A 140 -4.14 1.22 13.95
CA GLY A 140 -5.59 1.09 14.06
C GLY A 140 -6.25 0.29 12.94
N PHE A 141 -5.48 -0.45 12.14
CA PHE A 141 -6.03 -1.43 11.20
C PHE A 141 -6.39 -2.73 11.93
N VAL A 142 -7.42 -3.40 11.44
CA VAL A 142 -7.84 -4.71 11.94
C VAL A 142 -7.37 -5.77 10.95
N HIS A 143 -6.44 -6.63 11.36
CA HIS A 143 -6.01 -7.76 10.54
C HIS A 143 -7.14 -8.79 10.42
N ARG A 144 -7.53 -9.11 9.18
CA ARG A 144 -8.65 -10.01 8.85
C ARG A 144 -8.22 -11.45 8.58
N GLY A 145 -6.97 -11.77 8.88
CA GLY A 145 -6.38 -13.08 8.57
C GLY A 145 -5.89 -13.16 7.13
N LEU A 146 -5.36 -14.33 6.80
CA LEU A 146 -4.90 -14.67 5.45
C LEU A 146 -5.95 -15.56 4.80
N SER A 147 -6.48 -15.14 3.65
CA SER A 147 -7.38 -16.00 2.88
C SER A 147 -6.63 -17.14 2.21
N THR A 148 -7.17 -18.33 2.27
CA THR A 148 -6.72 -19.50 1.51
C THR A 148 -7.52 -19.69 0.23
N ASP A 149 -8.65 -18.99 0.10
CA ASP A 149 -9.57 -19.12 -1.02
C ASP A 149 -9.35 -18.01 -2.04
N ILE A 150 -9.53 -18.34 -3.31
CA ILE A 150 -9.61 -17.39 -4.40
C ILE A 150 -11.03 -16.83 -4.41
N ASN A 151 -11.22 -15.61 -3.90
CA ASN A 151 -12.50 -14.94 -3.96
C ASN A 151 -12.31 -13.45 -4.34
N ALA A 152 -13.40 -12.80 -4.72
CA ALA A 152 -13.38 -11.42 -5.21
C ALA A 152 -12.97 -10.37 -4.15
N TYR A 153 -12.78 -10.77 -2.90
CA TYR A 153 -12.53 -9.84 -1.79
C TYR A 153 -11.08 -9.80 -1.31
N PHE A 154 -10.26 -10.78 -1.70
CA PHE A 154 -8.88 -10.92 -1.23
C PHE A 154 -7.92 -11.18 -2.40
N GLN A 155 -6.72 -10.62 -2.27
CA GLN A 155 -5.62 -10.94 -3.17
C GLN A 155 -5.11 -12.37 -2.90
N PRO A 156 -4.56 -13.07 -3.91
CA PRO A 156 -3.99 -14.40 -3.72
C PRO A 156 -2.91 -14.39 -2.63
N ARG A 157 -2.97 -15.39 -1.75
CA ARG A 157 -1.94 -15.60 -0.72
C ARG A 157 -0.61 -16.05 -1.31
N PHE A 158 -0.69 -16.88 -2.36
CA PHE A 158 0.47 -17.43 -3.05
C PHE A 158 0.60 -16.77 -4.41
N ASN A 159 1.80 -16.35 -4.74
CA ASN A 159 2.15 -15.86 -6.06
C ASN A 159 3.22 -16.76 -6.65
N MET A 160 3.11 -17.07 -7.93
CA MET A 160 4.16 -17.72 -8.72
C MET A 160 4.71 -16.70 -9.70
N ALA A 161 6.02 -16.64 -9.84
CA ALA A 161 6.69 -15.80 -10.81
C ALA A 161 7.51 -16.67 -11.77
N ILE A 162 7.46 -16.34 -13.04
CA ILE A 162 8.34 -16.91 -14.05
C ILE A 162 9.38 -15.83 -14.38
N PRO A 163 10.66 -16.01 -13.99
CA PRO A 163 11.68 -15.07 -14.35
C PRO A 163 11.90 -15.13 -15.87
N LEU A 164 11.87 -13.97 -16.51
CA LEU A 164 12.18 -13.83 -17.93
C LEU A 164 13.65 -13.40 -18.03
N PHE A 165 14.55 -14.36 -18.03
CA PHE A 165 15.97 -14.08 -18.32
C PHE A 165 16.14 -13.95 -19.82
N ASN A 166 16.80 -12.87 -20.27
CA ASN A 166 17.37 -12.84 -21.59
C ASN A 166 18.54 -13.81 -21.58
N GLU A 167 18.37 -14.95 -22.21
CA GLU A 167 19.50 -15.79 -22.61
C GLU A 167 20.22 -15.02 -23.72
N ASN A 168 21.32 -14.35 -23.37
CA ASN A 168 22.30 -13.82 -24.31
C ASN A 168 23.34 -14.89 -24.59
#